data_525ebfe74b43125f2cb718257751efda
#
_entry.id   525ebfe74b43125f2cb718257751efda
#
_cell.length_a   1.000
_cell.length_b   1.000
_cell.length_c   1.000
_cell.angle_alpha   90.00
_cell.angle_beta   90.00
_cell.angle_gamma   90.00
#
_symmetry.space_group_name_H-M   'P 1'
#
loop_
_entity.id
_entity.type
_entity.pdbx_description
1 polymer ?
#
loop_
_entity_poly.entity_id
_entity_poly.type
_entity_poly.pdbx_seq_one_letter_code
_entity_poly.pdbx_strand_id
1 'polypeptide(L)'
;SVLRHTPADVRVLIIDDHGQDREFFEHLDKIRSSLRHRVDVHRPESNGGFLGSCNLAFDLTAPHDVILVNSDVIVGPQWYERIVDAGNGSSDVATVSVFTNNGTILSLPHRNSPCPEIVGGWSVDEAAERIARVAEKSRPVIPTAVGHCFLVKRAAINLVGGFDPVFGTGYGEEVDFSQRCIRMGLRHIVADDVFVFHKGSSSFTADARPQQIAHEAIVNERYPWYASSVQRAASDSYSALATAINRASLQLRTPSIAFDGHCFASSWAGTQQMTFELIRAVARNRPDQDFTVVFSAHASKDLITKVTEQPNVRAEIIPNIMEDFAFRFDLIVRPHQVNSTEELRWMKRIANRTIVAQLDFISFSNPTYFESDHSWLSQRELTKLVHATVDGVAWISEYARSDAHRNGVRRHAANDCVIYCGTDSEISSLPPKKPVGLPAIDTPIMTVLGVGYNHKNRVFALRVLEELLRRNTPCHLILSGQQPRFGSSVSDEQSILDLNSVLRDHVTYLPGVSDAERAWLYAESDLIFYPTVSEGFGLVPFEAARLGTPTLSTRMGSLDEVLPSGIPTIDAFDVPTTATIVERILSEPEMSSKIVRELRERGDHFTWDRTGSLMVGLMDRVLL
;
A
#
# COMPACT_ATOMS: atom_id res chain seq x y z
N SER A 1 -14.95 21.36 -28.19
CA SER A 1 -13.79 21.28 -27.29
C SER A 1 -12.50 21.68 -28.00
N VAL A 2 -12.15 21.09 -29.17
CA VAL A 2 -10.88 21.35 -29.90
C VAL A 2 -10.62 22.86 -30.06
N LEU A 3 -11.56 23.61 -30.65
CA LEU A 3 -11.37 25.07 -30.85
C LEU A 3 -11.27 25.88 -29.54
N ARG A 4 -11.83 25.38 -28.45
CA ARG A 4 -11.78 26.04 -27.14
C ARG A 4 -10.41 25.87 -26.47
N HIS A 5 -9.84 24.67 -26.57
CA HIS A 5 -8.65 24.27 -25.80
C HIS A 5 -7.37 24.19 -26.63
N THR A 6 -7.41 24.65 -27.90
CA THR A 6 -6.23 24.72 -28.77
C THR A 6 -5.83 26.19 -28.96
N PRO A 7 -4.53 26.56 -28.92
CA PRO A 7 -4.06 27.91 -29.18
C PRO A 7 -4.60 28.52 -30.48
N ALA A 8 -4.81 29.81 -30.50
CA ALA A 8 -5.46 30.50 -31.63
C ALA A 8 -4.62 30.52 -32.92
N ASP A 9 -3.33 30.36 -32.81
CA ASP A 9 -2.35 30.31 -33.91
C ASP A 9 -2.21 28.90 -34.51
N VAL A 10 -2.80 27.88 -33.89
CA VAL A 10 -2.83 26.51 -34.43
C VAL A 10 -3.98 26.33 -35.41
N ARG A 11 -3.67 25.85 -36.58
CA ARG A 11 -4.67 25.57 -37.63
C ARG A 11 -5.34 24.22 -37.39
N VAL A 12 -6.66 24.16 -37.61
CA VAL A 12 -7.48 22.97 -37.54
C VAL A 12 -7.98 22.63 -38.94
N LEU A 13 -7.60 21.46 -39.44
CA LEU A 13 -8.10 20.90 -40.68
C LEU A 13 -9.23 19.92 -40.36
N ILE A 14 -10.41 20.14 -40.91
CA ILE A 14 -11.54 19.21 -40.85
C ILE A 14 -11.68 18.52 -42.21
N ILE A 15 -11.62 17.20 -42.23
CA ILE A 15 -11.90 16.40 -43.40
C ILE A 15 -13.30 15.83 -43.29
N ASP A 16 -14.18 16.25 -44.17
CA ASP A 16 -15.55 15.75 -44.27
C ASP A 16 -15.61 14.65 -45.32
N ASP A 17 -15.56 13.39 -44.89
CA ASP A 17 -15.54 12.20 -45.73
C ASP A 17 -16.96 11.79 -46.19
N HIS A 18 -17.66 12.70 -46.85
CA HIS A 18 -19.01 12.52 -47.38
C HIS A 18 -20.10 12.22 -46.33
N GLY A 19 -20.05 12.89 -45.18
CA GLY A 19 -21.17 12.89 -44.25
C GLY A 19 -22.49 13.29 -44.95
N GLN A 20 -23.63 12.81 -44.47
CA GLN A 20 -24.96 13.07 -45.09
C GLN A 20 -25.87 13.93 -44.21
N ASP A 21 -25.40 14.34 -43.04
CA ASP A 21 -26.17 15.16 -42.11
C ASP A 21 -26.16 16.64 -42.53
N ARG A 22 -27.33 17.15 -42.93
CA ARG A 22 -27.50 18.53 -43.40
C ARG A 22 -27.28 19.56 -42.29
N GLU A 23 -27.67 19.28 -41.07
CA GLU A 23 -27.48 20.17 -39.91
C GLU A 23 -25.99 20.30 -39.59
N PHE A 24 -25.26 19.22 -39.72
CA PHE A 24 -23.81 19.21 -39.57
C PHE A 24 -23.12 20.09 -40.63
N PHE A 25 -23.54 20.08 -41.88
CA PHE A 25 -22.98 20.93 -42.92
C PHE A 25 -23.24 22.42 -42.68
N GLU A 26 -24.46 22.79 -42.30
CA GLU A 26 -24.81 24.15 -41.99
C GLU A 26 -23.95 24.67 -40.81
N HIS A 27 -23.62 23.79 -39.84
CA HIS A 27 -22.74 24.11 -38.72
C HIS A 27 -21.29 24.27 -39.18
N LEU A 28 -20.75 23.39 -40.01
CA LEU A 28 -19.41 23.50 -40.59
C LEU A 28 -19.24 24.77 -41.42
N ASP A 29 -20.21 25.15 -42.22
CA ASP A 29 -20.19 26.37 -43.04
C ASP A 29 -20.19 27.64 -42.17
N LYS A 30 -20.90 27.63 -41.04
CA LYS A 30 -20.83 28.72 -40.05
C LYS A 30 -19.44 28.81 -39.40
N ILE A 31 -18.85 27.69 -38.98
CA ILE A 31 -17.49 27.63 -38.45
C ILE A 31 -16.48 28.13 -39.47
N ARG A 32 -16.53 27.60 -40.67
CA ARG A 32 -15.67 28.01 -41.81
C ARG A 32 -15.76 29.50 -42.08
N SER A 33 -16.97 30.07 -42.08
CA SER A 33 -17.19 31.50 -42.37
C SER A 33 -16.68 32.42 -41.28
N SER A 34 -16.85 32.01 -39.99
CA SER A 34 -16.48 32.80 -38.85
C SER A 34 -15.01 32.67 -38.44
N LEU A 35 -14.37 31.54 -38.75
CA LEU A 35 -13.00 31.19 -38.30
C LEU A 35 -12.05 30.85 -39.45
N ARG A 36 -12.20 31.46 -40.63
CA ARG A 36 -11.39 31.20 -41.85
C ARG A 36 -9.87 31.27 -41.63
N HIS A 37 -9.43 32.08 -40.70
CA HIS A 37 -8.02 32.25 -40.40
C HIS A 37 -7.45 31.05 -39.57
N ARG A 38 -8.33 30.18 -39.05
CA ARG A 38 -7.97 29.12 -38.13
C ARG A 38 -8.47 27.74 -38.55
N VAL A 39 -9.59 27.66 -39.25
CA VAL A 39 -10.24 26.40 -39.61
C VAL A 39 -10.31 26.26 -41.12
N ASP A 40 -9.74 25.17 -41.65
CA ASP A 40 -9.92 24.72 -43.03
C ASP A 40 -10.86 23.52 -43.02
N VAL A 41 -11.80 23.51 -43.98
CA VAL A 41 -12.70 22.36 -44.22
C VAL A 41 -12.43 21.83 -45.61
N HIS A 42 -12.06 20.55 -45.70
CA HIS A 42 -11.80 19.87 -46.95
C HIS A 42 -12.77 18.70 -47.13
N ARG A 43 -13.41 18.61 -48.30
CA ARG A 43 -14.27 17.49 -48.71
C ARG A 43 -13.65 16.84 -49.94
N PRO A 44 -13.15 15.59 -49.84
CA PRO A 44 -12.56 14.87 -50.96
C PRO A 44 -13.63 14.58 -52.02
N GLU A 45 -13.22 14.19 -53.24
CA GLU A 45 -14.13 13.87 -54.34
C GLU A 45 -14.93 12.58 -54.10
N SER A 46 -14.38 11.64 -53.33
CA SER A 46 -15.00 10.37 -52.99
C SER A 46 -14.75 10.02 -51.53
N ASN A 47 -15.62 9.20 -50.94
CA ASN A 47 -15.44 8.66 -49.59
C ASN A 47 -14.20 7.76 -49.54
N GLY A 48 -13.21 8.15 -48.80
CA GLY A 48 -11.93 7.45 -48.59
C GLY A 48 -11.87 6.62 -47.30
N GLY A 49 -12.89 6.70 -46.47
CA GLY A 49 -12.89 6.14 -45.12
C GLY A 49 -11.87 6.82 -44.20
N PHE A 50 -11.70 6.27 -43.01
CA PHE A 50 -10.78 6.82 -42.02
C PHE A 50 -9.33 6.88 -42.56
N LEU A 51 -8.85 5.80 -43.16
CA LEU A 51 -7.49 5.69 -43.68
C LEU A 51 -7.22 6.71 -44.81
N GLY A 52 -8.14 6.82 -45.78
CA GLY A 52 -8.01 7.77 -46.87
C GLY A 52 -7.99 9.21 -46.38
N SER A 53 -8.87 9.55 -45.45
CA SER A 53 -8.93 10.87 -44.82
C SER A 53 -7.64 11.21 -44.04
N CYS A 54 -7.07 10.25 -43.33
CA CYS A 54 -5.79 10.45 -42.62
C CYS A 54 -4.62 10.68 -43.59
N ASN A 55 -4.51 9.88 -44.68
CA ASN A 55 -3.46 10.07 -45.67
C ASN A 55 -3.59 11.42 -46.38
N LEU A 56 -4.80 11.82 -46.71
CA LEU A 56 -5.07 13.14 -47.29
C LEU A 56 -4.68 14.26 -46.30
N ALA A 57 -4.95 14.08 -45.00
CA ALA A 57 -4.51 15.03 -43.98
C ALA A 57 -2.99 15.11 -43.93
N PHE A 58 -2.27 14.01 -44.04
CA PHE A 58 -0.79 14.00 -44.07
C PHE A 58 -0.26 14.82 -45.27
N ASP A 59 -0.88 14.72 -46.42
CA ASP A 59 -0.46 15.46 -47.61
C ASP A 59 -0.76 16.96 -47.49
N LEU A 60 -1.98 17.31 -47.04
CA LEU A 60 -2.41 18.72 -46.94
C LEU A 60 -1.71 19.50 -45.84
N THR A 61 -1.17 18.82 -44.83
CA THR A 61 -0.51 19.45 -43.68
C THR A 61 1.03 19.49 -43.75
N ALA A 62 1.61 18.94 -44.85
CA ALA A 62 3.07 19.01 -45.01
C ALA A 62 3.56 20.48 -45.03
N PRO A 63 4.70 20.78 -44.38
CA PRO A 63 5.67 19.92 -43.71
C PRO A 63 5.49 19.73 -42.20
N HIS A 64 4.31 19.99 -41.65
CA HIS A 64 4.08 20.03 -40.21
C HIS A 64 3.82 18.65 -39.57
N ASP A 65 4.09 18.50 -38.31
CA ASP A 65 3.56 17.40 -37.48
C ASP A 65 2.04 17.45 -37.45
N VAL A 66 1.37 16.32 -37.26
CA VAL A 66 -0.09 16.22 -37.33
C VAL A 66 -0.65 15.59 -36.06
N ILE A 67 -1.65 16.20 -35.44
CA ILE A 67 -2.44 15.55 -34.40
C ILE A 67 -3.74 15.07 -35.05
N LEU A 68 -3.92 13.76 -35.16
CA LEU A 68 -5.17 13.15 -35.56
C LEU A 68 -6.13 13.10 -34.38
N VAL A 69 -7.38 13.54 -34.58
CA VAL A 69 -8.42 13.56 -33.53
C VAL A 69 -9.72 13.03 -34.15
N ASN A 70 -10.27 11.97 -33.58
CA ASN A 70 -11.56 11.43 -34.03
C ASN A 70 -12.69 12.44 -33.75
N SER A 71 -13.72 12.40 -34.57
CA SER A 71 -14.89 13.30 -34.51
C SER A 71 -15.70 13.16 -33.20
N ASP A 72 -15.58 12.03 -32.51
CA ASP A 72 -16.27 11.69 -31.26
C ASP A 72 -15.37 11.86 -30.00
N VAL A 73 -14.25 12.59 -30.13
CA VAL A 73 -13.34 12.93 -29.04
C VAL A 73 -13.64 14.32 -28.49
N ILE A 74 -13.64 14.44 -27.18
CA ILE A 74 -13.68 15.71 -26.42
C ILE A 74 -12.35 15.89 -25.72
N VAL A 75 -11.67 17.00 -26.01
CA VAL A 75 -10.38 17.35 -25.39
C VAL A 75 -10.57 18.35 -24.26
N GLY A 76 -9.69 18.27 -23.24
CA GLY A 76 -9.65 19.18 -22.09
C GLY A 76 -8.57 20.26 -22.20
N PRO A 77 -8.37 21.08 -21.13
CA PRO A 77 -7.41 22.16 -21.11
C PRO A 77 -5.96 21.71 -21.36
N GLN A 78 -5.20 22.51 -22.09
CA GLN A 78 -3.76 22.32 -22.36
C GLN A 78 -3.39 20.98 -23.04
N TRP A 79 -4.35 20.30 -23.63
CA TRP A 79 -4.13 19.00 -24.30
C TRP A 79 -3.10 19.11 -25.42
N TYR A 80 -3.18 20.17 -26.22
CA TYR A 80 -2.32 20.39 -27.39
C TYR A 80 -0.86 20.61 -26.95
N GLU A 81 -0.65 21.56 -26.04
CA GLU A 81 0.69 21.92 -25.55
C GLU A 81 1.41 20.72 -24.94
N ARG A 82 0.68 19.92 -24.15
CA ARG A 82 1.25 18.72 -23.49
C ARG A 82 1.58 17.62 -24.48
N ILE A 83 0.75 17.38 -25.49
CA ILE A 83 1.04 16.40 -26.56
C ILE A 83 2.27 16.84 -27.37
N VAL A 84 2.35 18.12 -27.74
CA VAL A 84 3.47 18.68 -28.50
C VAL A 84 4.76 18.64 -27.66
N ASP A 85 4.70 18.99 -26.37
CA ASP A 85 5.82 18.89 -25.43
C ASP A 85 6.34 17.45 -25.36
N ALA A 86 5.44 16.47 -25.22
CA ALA A 86 5.81 15.05 -25.20
C ALA A 86 6.49 14.62 -26.54
N GLY A 87 5.96 15.06 -27.67
CA GLY A 87 6.49 14.72 -29.00
C GLY A 87 7.86 15.36 -29.29
N ASN A 88 8.19 16.45 -28.62
CA ASN A 88 9.47 17.15 -28.78
C ASN A 88 10.52 16.74 -27.73
N GLY A 89 10.16 15.86 -26.80
CA GLY A 89 11.06 15.40 -25.73
C GLY A 89 12.24 14.53 -26.23
N SER A 90 12.10 13.88 -27.38
CA SER A 90 13.16 13.09 -28.00
C SER A 90 12.96 12.99 -29.53
N SER A 91 14.06 12.97 -30.27
CA SER A 91 14.06 12.91 -31.74
C SER A 91 13.63 11.55 -32.32
N ASP A 92 13.61 10.50 -31.52
CA ASP A 92 13.20 9.15 -31.91
C ASP A 92 11.72 8.85 -31.64
N VAL A 93 10.93 9.83 -31.22
CA VAL A 93 9.48 9.71 -31.09
C VAL A 93 8.82 9.76 -32.46
N ALA A 94 8.03 8.74 -32.80
CA ALA A 94 7.21 8.70 -34.00
C ALA A 94 5.78 9.20 -33.73
N THR A 95 5.17 8.75 -32.62
CA THR A 95 3.81 9.14 -32.23
C THR A 95 3.68 9.35 -30.73
N VAL A 96 2.69 10.18 -30.35
CA VAL A 96 2.30 10.40 -28.97
C VAL A 96 0.80 10.14 -28.82
N SER A 97 0.43 9.09 -28.12
CA SER A 97 -0.96 8.79 -27.76
C SER A 97 -1.32 9.38 -26.40
N VAL A 98 -2.60 9.39 -26.04
CA VAL A 98 -3.12 9.99 -24.80
C VAL A 98 -4.03 9.02 -24.06
N PHE A 99 -4.27 9.26 -22.78
CA PHE A 99 -5.26 8.52 -22.01
C PHE A 99 -6.69 8.89 -22.42
N THR A 100 -7.60 7.93 -22.31
CA THR A 100 -9.01 8.11 -22.59
C THR A 100 -9.87 7.16 -21.76
N ASN A 101 -11.19 7.36 -21.75
CA ASN A 101 -12.15 6.42 -21.16
C ASN A 101 -12.38 5.17 -22.03
N ASN A 102 -12.01 5.19 -23.31
CA ASN A 102 -12.25 4.11 -24.28
C ASN A 102 -11.13 4.04 -25.34
N GLY A 103 -10.01 3.41 -25.02
CA GLY A 103 -8.80 3.33 -25.86
C GLY A 103 -7.93 2.10 -25.55
N THR A 104 -8.52 0.93 -25.41
CA THR A 104 -7.82 -0.35 -25.18
C THR A 104 -6.82 -0.27 -24.01
N ILE A 105 -5.52 -0.43 -24.27
CA ILE A 105 -4.46 -0.41 -23.24
C ILE A 105 -4.29 0.96 -22.54
N LEU A 106 -4.86 2.04 -23.13
CA LEU A 106 -4.82 3.40 -22.57
C LEU A 106 -6.15 3.83 -21.93
N SER A 107 -7.11 2.88 -21.77
CA SER A 107 -8.38 3.16 -21.11
C SER A 107 -8.23 3.41 -19.62
N LEU A 108 -8.96 4.40 -19.10
CA LEU A 108 -9.11 4.76 -17.70
C LEU A 108 -10.58 4.68 -17.28
N PRO A 109 -10.89 4.31 -16.02
CA PRO A 109 -9.96 3.91 -14.98
C PRO A 109 -9.52 2.44 -15.08
N HIS A 110 -10.08 1.66 -16.02
CA HIS A 110 -9.80 0.24 -16.19
C HIS A 110 -9.25 -0.04 -17.59
N ARG A 111 -8.07 -0.67 -17.66
CA ARG A 111 -7.47 -1.07 -18.93
C ARG A 111 -8.37 -2.03 -19.70
N ASN A 112 -8.39 -1.90 -21.03
CA ASN A 112 -9.14 -2.76 -21.95
C ASN A 112 -10.65 -2.84 -21.63
N SER A 113 -11.17 -1.93 -20.83
CA SER A 113 -12.58 -1.86 -20.45
C SER A 113 -13.10 -0.46 -20.79
N PRO A 114 -13.92 -0.33 -21.82
CA PRO A 114 -14.52 0.96 -22.16
C PRO A 114 -15.46 1.41 -21.03
N CYS A 115 -15.35 2.68 -20.67
CA CYS A 115 -16.22 3.32 -19.70
C CYS A 115 -17.04 4.41 -20.40
N PRO A 116 -18.38 4.26 -20.52
CA PRO A 116 -19.20 5.20 -21.30
C PRO A 116 -19.29 6.59 -20.64
N GLU A 117 -18.99 6.68 -19.35
CA GLU A 117 -19.01 7.92 -18.57
C GLU A 117 -17.71 8.09 -17.81
N ILE A 118 -17.39 9.33 -17.44
CA ILE A 118 -16.25 9.58 -16.54
C ILE A 118 -16.67 9.19 -15.12
N VAL A 119 -16.02 8.16 -14.58
CA VAL A 119 -16.26 7.70 -13.22
C VAL A 119 -16.00 8.85 -12.22
N GLY A 120 -16.87 9.00 -11.22
CA GLY A 120 -16.79 10.10 -10.26
C GLY A 120 -17.59 11.35 -10.67
N GLY A 121 -18.26 11.34 -11.83
CA GLY A 121 -19.14 12.43 -12.28
C GLY A 121 -18.41 13.73 -12.67
N TRP A 122 -17.09 13.65 -12.90
CA TRP A 122 -16.29 14.80 -13.32
C TRP A 122 -16.61 15.22 -14.76
N SER A 123 -16.52 16.50 -15.05
CA SER A 123 -16.45 16.98 -16.44
C SER A 123 -15.13 16.53 -17.09
N VAL A 124 -15.06 16.57 -18.42
CA VAL A 124 -13.81 16.25 -19.15
C VAL A 124 -12.68 17.19 -18.73
N ASP A 125 -12.97 18.46 -18.55
CA ASP A 125 -11.99 19.48 -18.16
C ASP A 125 -11.42 19.16 -16.76
N GLU A 126 -12.28 18.87 -15.78
CA GLU A 126 -11.87 18.49 -14.43
C GLU A 126 -11.07 17.20 -14.41
N ALA A 127 -11.50 16.15 -15.12
CA ALA A 127 -10.79 14.89 -15.22
C ALA A 127 -9.39 15.08 -15.83
N ALA A 128 -9.28 15.87 -16.89
CA ALA A 128 -8.01 16.18 -17.56
C ALA A 128 -7.05 16.95 -16.62
N GLU A 129 -7.55 17.93 -15.87
CA GLU A 129 -6.73 18.69 -14.91
C GLU A 129 -6.29 17.85 -13.72
N ARG A 130 -7.16 16.98 -13.20
CA ARG A 130 -6.83 16.07 -12.09
C ARG A 130 -5.71 15.11 -12.48
N ILE A 131 -5.82 14.46 -13.66
CA ILE A 131 -4.81 13.54 -14.18
C ILE A 131 -3.48 14.29 -14.44
N ALA A 132 -3.53 15.45 -15.06
CA ALA A 132 -2.34 16.23 -15.35
C ALA A 132 -1.57 16.67 -14.10
N ARG A 133 -2.27 16.94 -12.99
CA ARG A 133 -1.67 17.36 -11.71
C ARG A 133 -0.78 16.29 -11.10
N VAL A 134 -1.12 15.02 -11.28
CA VAL A 134 -0.39 13.88 -10.69
C VAL A 134 0.57 13.19 -11.65
N ALA A 135 0.55 13.57 -12.91
CA ALA A 135 1.40 12.97 -13.94
C ALA A 135 2.88 13.28 -13.70
N GLU A 136 3.73 12.26 -13.81
CA GLU A 136 5.20 12.42 -13.71
C GLU A 136 5.84 12.84 -15.04
N LYS A 137 5.06 12.87 -16.12
CA LYS A 137 5.55 13.08 -17.48
C LYS A 137 6.65 12.08 -17.87
N SER A 138 6.46 10.84 -17.43
CA SER A 138 7.40 9.73 -17.66
C SER A 138 7.44 9.27 -19.11
N ARG A 139 6.44 9.68 -19.91
CA ARG A 139 6.32 9.39 -21.34
C ARG A 139 6.49 7.91 -21.67
N PRO A 140 5.67 7.01 -21.08
CA PRO A 140 5.83 5.58 -21.22
C PRO A 140 5.82 5.13 -22.69
N VAL A 141 6.71 4.21 -23.05
CA VAL A 141 6.74 3.59 -24.37
C VAL A 141 5.63 2.55 -24.48
N ILE A 142 4.95 2.55 -25.63
CA ILE A 142 3.87 1.60 -25.97
C ILE A 142 4.15 0.88 -27.31
N PRO A 143 3.62 -0.33 -27.51
CA PRO A 143 3.91 -1.13 -28.70
C PRO A 143 3.25 -0.61 -29.99
N THR A 144 2.28 0.30 -29.88
CA THR A 144 1.54 0.87 -31.00
C THR A 144 0.89 2.18 -30.62
N ALA A 145 0.67 3.09 -31.54
CA ALA A 145 -0.24 4.22 -31.37
C ALA A 145 -1.68 3.73 -31.13
N VAL A 146 -2.50 4.57 -30.49
CA VAL A 146 -3.93 4.30 -30.27
C VAL A 146 -4.75 5.37 -30.97
N GLY A 147 -5.59 4.95 -31.89
CA GLY A 147 -6.13 5.74 -32.99
C GLY A 147 -7.15 6.83 -32.68
N HIS A 148 -7.60 7.02 -31.42
CA HIS A 148 -8.65 8.01 -31.09
C HIS A 148 -8.15 9.47 -31.04
N CYS A 149 -6.92 9.69 -30.56
CA CYS A 149 -6.26 10.99 -30.50
C CYS A 149 -4.75 10.80 -30.34
N PHE A 150 -3.95 11.18 -31.32
CA PHE A 150 -2.50 11.02 -31.25
C PHE A 150 -1.75 11.95 -32.21
N LEU A 151 -0.57 12.40 -31.77
CA LEU A 151 0.38 13.12 -32.60
C LEU A 151 1.16 12.14 -33.47
N VAL A 152 1.34 12.50 -34.73
CA VAL A 152 2.23 11.83 -35.68
C VAL A 152 3.31 12.81 -36.11
N LYS A 153 4.56 12.47 -35.88
CA LYS A 153 5.70 13.31 -36.26
C LYS A 153 5.88 13.27 -37.79
N ARG A 154 6.09 14.44 -38.38
CA ARG A 154 6.37 14.54 -39.82
C ARG A 154 7.55 13.69 -40.26
N ALA A 155 8.59 13.63 -39.42
CA ALA A 155 9.75 12.80 -39.66
C ALA A 155 9.39 11.31 -39.82
N ALA A 156 8.46 10.81 -39.00
CA ALA A 156 7.97 9.43 -39.12
C ALA A 156 7.20 9.20 -40.41
N ILE A 157 6.29 10.12 -40.77
CA ILE A 157 5.53 10.04 -42.05
C ILE A 157 6.52 10.04 -43.23
N ASN A 158 7.51 10.92 -43.24
CA ASN A 158 8.49 11.00 -44.33
C ASN A 158 9.39 9.76 -44.40
N LEU A 159 9.65 9.10 -43.28
CA LEU A 159 10.54 7.94 -43.18
C LEU A 159 9.84 6.64 -43.63
N VAL A 160 8.58 6.42 -43.20
CA VAL A 160 7.88 5.14 -43.45
C VAL A 160 6.68 5.25 -44.37
N GLY A 161 6.31 6.45 -44.83
CA GLY A 161 5.10 6.73 -45.59
C GLY A 161 3.87 6.88 -44.69
N GLY A 162 2.70 7.15 -45.31
CA GLY A 162 1.41 7.21 -44.61
C GLY A 162 0.86 5.84 -44.22
N PHE A 163 -0.43 5.74 -43.98
CA PHE A 163 -1.12 4.49 -43.72
C PHE A 163 -1.22 3.62 -44.97
N ASP A 164 -1.02 2.29 -44.84
CA ASP A 164 -1.02 1.37 -45.96
C ASP A 164 -2.45 1.13 -46.49
N PRO A 165 -2.73 1.41 -47.77
CA PRO A 165 -4.06 1.23 -48.36
C PRO A 165 -4.62 -0.21 -48.28
N VAL A 166 -3.82 -1.22 -48.01
CA VAL A 166 -4.25 -2.60 -47.82
C VAL A 166 -5.31 -2.76 -46.72
N PHE A 167 -5.32 -1.85 -45.73
CA PHE A 167 -6.29 -1.83 -44.65
C PHE A 167 -7.62 -1.14 -45.01
N GLY A 168 -7.83 -0.73 -46.21
CA GLY A 168 -9.13 -0.28 -46.76
C GLY A 168 -9.78 0.83 -45.95
N THR A 169 -10.94 0.55 -45.34
CA THR A 169 -11.71 1.54 -44.58
C THR A 169 -11.28 1.70 -43.12
N GLY A 170 -10.31 0.90 -42.64
CA GLY A 170 -9.76 0.99 -41.28
C GLY A 170 -9.53 -0.35 -40.61
N TYR A 171 -9.05 -0.34 -39.38
CA TYR A 171 -8.61 -1.45 -38.52
C TYR A 171 -7.25 -2.06 -38.90
N GLY A 172 -6.21 -1.64 -38.20
CA GLY A 172 -4.85 -2.16 -38.32
C GLY A 172 -3.87 -1.20 -39.01
N GLU A 173 -4.33 -0.11 -39.60
CA GLU A 173 -3.51 0.90 -40.28
C GLU A 173 -2.57 1.61 -39.31
N GLU A 174 -3.04 2.00 -38.11
CA GLU A 174 -2.21 2.62 -37.10
C GLU A 174 -1.21 1.62 -36.49
N VAL A 175 -1.60 0.34 -36.41
CA VAL A 175 -0.71 -0.74 -35.96
C VAL A 175 0.40 -0.95 -36.97
N ASP A 176 0.06 -1.11 -38.26
CA ASP A 176 1.03 -1.28 -39.34
C ASP A 176 2.00 -0.10 -39.39
N PHE A 177 1.49 1.14 -39.38
CA PHE A 177 2.33 2.34 -39.32
C PHE A 177 3.28 2.30 -38.14
N SER A 178 2.77 1.96 -36.95
CA SER A 178 3.55 1.88 -35.74
C SER A 178 4.66 0.83 -35.85
N GLN A 179 4.36 -0.36 -36.36
CA GLN A 179 5.35 -1.41 -36.53
C GLN A 179 6.41 -1.08 -37.60
N ARG A 180 6.05 -0.36 -38.65
CA ARG A 180 7.03 0.16 -39.60
C ARG A 180 7.98 1.17 -38.96
N CYS A 181 7.47 2.06 -38.11
CA CYS A 181 8.27 2.99 -37.33
C CYS A 181 9.23 2.27 -36.37
N ILE A 182 8.74 1.26 -35.62
CA ILE A 182 9.55 0.44 -34.71
C ILE A 182 10.70 -0.27 -35.43
N ARG A 183 10.45 -0.81 -36.63
CA ARG A 183 11.49 -1.43 -37.47
C ARG A 183 12.61 -0.46 -37.88
N MET A 184 12.31 0.84 -37.91
CA MET A 184 13.27 1.91 -38.17
C MET A 184 13.94 2.46 -36.90
N GLY A 185 13.61 1.92 -35.71
CA GLY A 185 14.16 2.36 -34.43
C GLY A 185 13.42 3.52 -33.75
N LEU A 186 12.27 3.92 -34.30
CA LEU A 186 11.42 4.95 -33.67
C LEU A 186 10.54 4.37 -32.57
N ARG A 187 10.02 5.22 -31.70
CA ARG A 187 9.21 4.86 -30.54
C ARG A 187 7.83 5.51 -30.56
N HIS A 188 6.86 4.83 -29.96
CA HIS A 188 5.54 5.33 -29.65
C HIS A 188 5.45 5.55 -28.15
N ILE A 189 4.98 6.72 -27.73
CA ILE A 189 4.90 7.09 -26.31
C ILE A 189 3.50 7.56 -25.93
N VAL A 190 3.26 7.68 -24.62
CA VAL A 190 2.03 8.25 -24.07
C VAL A 190 2.35 9.59 -23.44
N ALA A 191 1.54 10.62 -23.74
CA ALA A 191 1.48 11.83 -22.93
C ALA A 191 0.64 11.52 -21.68
N ASP A 192 1.30 11.07 -20.63
CA ASP A 192 0.69 10.60 -19.38
C ASP A 192 0.04 11.71 -18.54
N ASP A 193 0.19 12.96 -18.97
CA ASP A 193 -0.46 14.17 -18.44
C ASP A 193 -1.65 14.67 -19.32
N VAL A 194 -2.11 13.86 -20.30
CA VAL A 194 -3.23 14.20 -21.17
C VAL A 194 -4.33 13.14 -21.08
N PHE A 195 -5.55 13.60 -20.84
CA PHE A 195 -6.76 12.79 -20.91
C PHE A 195 -7.75 13.42 -21.87
N VAL A 196 -8.36 12.59 -22.72
CA VAL A 196 -9.46 12.97 -23.61
C VAL A 196 -10.64 12.02 -23.41
N PHE A 197 -11.85 12.53 -23.58
CA PHE A 197 -13.04 11.68 -23.55
C PHE A 197 -13.35 11.20 -24.96
N HIS A 198 -13.44 9.90 -25.16
CA HIS A 198 -13.79 9.25 -26.43
C HIS A 198 -15.16 8.60 -26.28
N LYS A 199 -16.17 9.16 -26.95
CA LYS A 199 -17.55 8.70 -26.85
C LYS A 199 -17.69 7.24 -27.29
N GLY A 200 -16.95 6.82 -28.29
CA GLY A 200 -16.94 5.45 -28.83
C GLY A 200 -18.33 4.98 -29.29
N SER A 201 -18.43 4.06 -30.17
CA SER A 201 -19.69 3.37 -30.49
C SER A 201 -20.37 3.69 -31.81
N SER A 202 -19.99 4.74 -32.52
CA SER A 202 -20.63 4.99 -33.82
C SER A 202 -20.10 4.15 -35.01
N SER A 203 -18.93 3.48 -34.83
CA SER A 203 -18.23 2.77 -35.91
C SER A 203 -18.23 1.23 -35.78
N PHE A 204 -18.68 0.66 -34.68
CA PHE A 204 -18.75 -0.80 -34.50
C PHE A 204 -20.10 -1.37 -34.93
N THR A 205 -20.31 -1.55 -36.23
CA THR A 205 -21.43 -2.35 -36.72
C THR A 205 -21.02 -3.83 -36.70
N ALA A 206 -21.99 -4.74 -36.54
CA ALA A 206 -21.75 -6.19 -36.58
C ALA A 206 -21.09 -6.65 -37.90
N ASP A 207 -21.22 -5.84 -38.97
CA ASP A 207 -20.66 -6.09 -40.30
C ASP A 207 -19.14 -5.83 -40.39
N ALA A 208 -18.52 -5.14 -39.42
CA ALA A 208 -17.07 -4.85 -39.42
C ALA A 208 -16.19 -6.01 -38.93
N ARG A 209 -16.75 -7.01 -38.26
CA ARG A 209 -16.02 -8.13 -37.66
C ARG A 209 -15.21 -9.01 -38.63
N PRO A 210 -15.72 -9.38 -39.82
CA PRO A 210 -14.94 -10.16 -40.81
C PRO A 210 -13.73 -9.39 -41.33
N GLN A 211 -13.84 -8.08 -41.54
CA GLN A 211 -12.77 -7.21 -42.00
C GLN A 211 -11.68 -7.06 -40.93
N GLN A 212 -12.08 -6.86 -39.68
CA GLN A 212 -11.16 -6.80 -38.56
C GLN A 212 -10.31 -8.08 -38.43
N ILE A 213 -10.93 -9.27 -38.53
CA ILE A 213 -10.23 -10.57 -38.49
C ILE A 213 -9.22 -10.68 -39.64
N ALA A 214 -9.62 -10.26 -40.87
CA ALA A 214 -8.72 -10.29 -42.02
C ALA A 214 -7.51 -9.35 -41.83
N HIS A 215 -7.72 -8.16 -41.29
CA HIS A 215 -6.65 -7.20 -41.03
C HIS A 215 -5.75 -7.62 -39.86
N GLU A 216 -6.29 -8.23 -38.84
CA GLU A 216 -5.50 -8.86 -37.76
C GLU A 216 -4.58 -9.97 -38.30
N ALA A 217 -5.05 -10.76 -39.28
CA ALA A 217 -4.21 -11.77 -39.93
C ALA A 217 -3.03 -11.12 -40.69
N ILE A 218 -3.27 -10.04 -41.45
CA ILE A 218 -2.21 -9.29 -42.12
C ILE A 218 -1.18 -8.74 -41.13
N VAL A 219 -1.64 -8.14 -40.01
CA VAL A 219 -0.78 -7.60 -38.97
C VAL A 219 0.08 -8.72 -38.34
N ASN A 220 -0.53 -9.87 -38.01
CA ASN A 220 0.17 -10.99 -37.37
C ASN A 220 1.19 -11.64 -38.33
N GLU A 221 0.88 -11.71 -39.64
CA GLU A 221 1.82 -12.20 -40.64
C GLU A 221 3.04 -11.25 -40.79
N ARG A 222 2.78 -9.95 -40.89
CA ARG A 222 3.84 -8.93 -41.06
C ARG A 222 4.69 -8.73 -39.79
N TYR A 223 4.07 -8.85 -38.61
CA TYR A 223 4.64 -8.50 -37.31
C TYR A 223 4.38 -9.56 -36.23
N PRO A 224 5.01 -10.75 -36.32
CA PRO A 224 4.76 -11.87 -35.41
C PRO A 224 4.97 -11.57 -33.92
N TRP A 225 5.76 -10.53 -33.59
CA TRP A 225 6.04 -10.08 -32.22
C TRP A 225 4.95 -9.17 -31.63
N TYR A 226 4.05 -8.62 -32.46
CA TYR A 226 3.11 -7.56 -32.08
C TYR A 226 2.16 -8.01 -30.96
N ALA A 227 1.45 -9.12 -31.14
CA ALA A 227 0.48 -9.62 -30.17
C ALA A 227 1.10 -9.84 -28.79
N SER A 228 2.30 -10.45 -28.74
CA SER A 228 3.02 -10.67 -27.47
C SER A 228 3.50 -9.35 -26.83
N SER A 229 3.84 -8.35 -27.63
CA SER A 229 4.23 -7.04 -27.14
C SER A 229 3.07 -6.29 -26.50
N VAL A 230 1.87 -6.34 -27.11
CA VAL A 230 0.64 -5.77 -26.54
C VAL A 230 0.25 -6.49 -25.26
N GLN A 231 0.27 -7.83 -25.27
CA GLN A 231 -0.04 -8.62 -24.08
C GLN A 231 0.90 -8.26 -22.92
N ARG A 232 2.19 -8.13 -23.18
CA ARG A 232 3.18 -7.72 -22.18
C ARG A 232 2.89 -6.32 -21.66
N ALA A 233 2.65 -5.35 -22.54
CA ALA A 233 2.30 -3.99 -22.14
C ALA A 233 1.03 -3.93 -21.28
N ALA A 234 0.05 -4.81 -21.55
CA ALA A 234 -1.20 -4.90 -20.79
C ALA A 234 -1.03 -5.60 -19.43
N SER A 235 -0.12 -6.59 -19.31
CA SER A 235 0.01 -7.43 -18.11
C SER A 235 1.13 -7.01 -17.16
N ASP A 236 2.14 -6.26 -17.64
CA ASP A 236 3.26 -5.80 -16.80
C ASP A 236 2.81 -4.70 -15.83
N SER A 237 2.61 -5.10 -14.58
CA SER A 237 2.14 -4.21 -13.51
C SER A 237 3.21 -3.26 -12.95
N TYR A 238 4.47 -3.47 -13.30
CA TYR A 238 5.61 -2.68 -12.83
C TYR A 238 6.19 -1.76 -13.91
N SER A 239 5.62 -1.78 -15.11
CA SER A 239 6.05 -0.89 -16.20
C SER A 239 5.73 0.58 -15.88
N ALA A 240 6.46 1.49 -16.54
CA ALA A 240 6.16 2.93 -16.47
C ALA A 240 4.72 3.22 -16.94
N LEU A 241 4.23 2.49 -17.95
CA LEU A 241 2.84 2.59 -18.40
C LEU A 241 1.85 2.19 -17.32
N ALA A 242 2.10 1.08 -16.59
CA ALA A 242 1.25 0.65 -15.50
C ALA A 242 1.21 1.69 -14.37
N THR A 243 2.36 2.24 -14.02
CA THR A 243 2.45 3.28 -12.99
C THR A 243 1.67 4.53 -13.39
N ALA A 244 1.84 5.00 -14.63
CA ALA A 244 1.11 6.18 -15.13
C ALA A 244 -0.40 5.96 -15.17
N ILE A 245 -0.87 4.78 -15.66
CA ILE A 245 -2.30 4.43 -15.68
C ILE A 245 -2.87 4.33 -14.27
N ASN A 246 -2.20 3.65 -13.34
CA ASN A 246 -2.69 3.51 -11.96
C ASN A 246 -2.85 4.88 -11.30
N ARG A 247 -1.86 5.75 -11.46
CA ARG A 247 -1.88 7.11 -10.90
C ARG A 247 -3.03 7.94 -11.49
N ALA A 248 -3.21 7.91 -12.80
CA ALA A 248 -4.30 8.60 -13.48
C ALA A 248 -5.68 8.03 -13.08
N SER A 249 -5.81 6.70 -12.99
CA SER A 249 -7.05 6.02 -12.60
C SER A 249 -7.53 6.40 -11.20
N LEU A 250 -6.60 6.55 -10.25
CA LEU A 250 -6.90 6.95 -8.86
C LEU A 250 -7.45 8.38 -8.76
N GLN A 251 -7.28 9.20 -9.80
CA GLN A 251 -7.90 10.54 -9.86
C GLN A 251 -9.37 10.49 -10.26
N LEU A 252 -9.82 9.40 -10.86
CA LEU A 252 -11.18 9.24 -11.38
C LEU A 252 -12.06 8.33 -10.52
N ARG A 253 -11.49 7.53 -9.59
CA ARG A 253 -12.21 6.58 -8.74
C ARG A 253 -11.61 6.50 -7.34
N THR A 254 -12.38 6.00 -6.39
CA THR A 254 -11.89 5.66 -5.06
C THR A 254 -10.95 4.43 -5.14
N PRO A 255 -9.77 4.44 -4.51
CA PRO A 255 -8.87 3.30 -4.50
C PRO A 255 -9.46 2.11 -3.76
N SER A 256 -9.20 0.91 -4.27
CA SER A 256 -9.51 -0.33 -3.57
C SER A 256 -8.35 -0.71 -2.65
N ILE A 257 -8.62 -0.77 -1.32
CA ILE A 257 -7.58 -0.96 -0.31
C ILE A 257 -7.90 -2.20 0.52
N ALA A 258 -6.92 -3.10 0.64
CA ALA A 258 -7.02 -4.27 1.48
C ALA A 258 -6.07 -4.22 2.69
N PHE A 259 -6.49 -4.85 3.78
CA PHE A 259 -5.63 -5.21 4.91
C PHE A 259 -5.43 -6.72 4.96
N ASP A 260 -4.21 -7.13 5.20
CA ASP A 260 -3.89 -8.54 5.45
C ASP A 260 -4.25 -8.94 6.88
N GLY A 261 -5.30 -9.72 7.02
CA GLY A 261 -5.81 -10.27 8.28
C GLY A 261 -5.44 -11.74 8.53
N HIS A 262 -4.48 -12.32 7.79
CA HIS A 262 -4.12 -13.74 7.97
C HIS A 262 -3.58 -14.04 9.38
N CYS A 263 -3.00 -13.07 10.08
CA CYS A 263 -2.56 -13.23 11.47
C CYS A 263 -3.70 -13.62 12.43
N PHE A 264 -4.95 -13.31 12.09
CA PHE A 264 -6.12 -13.66 12.90
C PHE A 264 -6.49 -15.16 12.91
N ALA A 265 -5.78 -15.97 12.14
CA ALA A 265 -5.88 -17.44 12.22
C ALA A 265 -5.12 -18.04 13.41
N SER A 266 -4.25 -17.26 14.06
CA SER A 266 -3.45 -17.68 15.22
C SER A 266 -4.03 -17.16 16.53
N SER A 267 -3.47 -17.61 17.66
CA SER A 267 -3.88 -17.15 18.99
C SER A 267 -3.66 -15.65 19.17
N TRP A 268 -4.54 -15.00 19.94
CA TRP A 268 -4.50 -13.57 20.21
C TRP A 268 -3.24 -13.18 20.97
N ALA A 269 -2.48 -12.26 20.41
CA ALA A 269 -1.24 -11.72 20.96
C ALA A 269 -1.02 -10.28 20.47
N GLY A 270 0.12 -9.69 20.74
CA GLY A 270 0.43 -8.29 20.38
C GLY A 270 0.28 -7.97 18.88
N THR A 271 0.63 -8.92 18.00
CA THR A 271 0.47 -8.75 16.54
C THR A 271 -1.00 -8.65 16.14
N GLN A 272 -1.86 -9.50 16.68
CA GLN A 272 -3.30 -9.48 16.40
C GLN A 272 -3.94 -8.20 16.94
N GLN A 273 -3.56 -7.79 18.14
CA GLN A 273 -4.03 -6.54 18.74
C GLN A 273 -3.61 -5.33 17.91
N MET A 274 -2.33 -5.25 17.52
CA MET A 274 -1.83 -4.18 16.63
C MET A 274 -2.59 -4.13 15.31
N THR A 275 -2.80 -5.29 14.67
CA THR A 275 -3.52 -5.38 13.40
C THR A 275 -4.97 -4.91 13.55
N PHE A 276 -5.65 -5.38 14.58
CA PHE A 276 -7.04 -5.03 14.87
C PHE A 276 -7.25 -3.53 15.10
N GLU A 277 -6.45 -2.97 16.01
CA GLU A 277 -6.57 -1.55 16.36
C GLU A 277 -6.17 -0.63 15.20
N LEU A 278 -5.15 -1.01 14.43
CA LEU A 278 -4.74 -0.24 13.26
C LEU A 278 -5.84 -0.20 12.19
N ILE A 279 -6.47 -1.34 11.88
CA ILE A 279 -7.58 -1.40 10.92
C ILE A 279 -8.72 -0.47 11.37
N ARG A 280 -9.13 -0.56 12.65
CA ARG A 280 -10.18 0.29 13.23
C ARG A 280 -9.81 1.78 13.16
N ALA A 281 -8.58 2.11 13.52
CA ALA A 281 -8.10 3.48 13.50
C ALA A 281 -8.06 4.07 12.10
N VAL A 282 -7.58 3.33 11.11
CA VAL A 282 -7.58 3.76 9.70
C VAL A 282 -9.02 3.93 9.19
N ALA A 283 -9.91 2.98 9.48
CA ALA A 283 -11.31 3.06 9.07
C ALA A 283 -12.02 4.30 9.63
N ARG A 284 -11.78 4.63 10.91
CA ARG A 284 -12.32 5.88 11.53
C ARG A 284 -11.77 7.15 10.89
N ASN A 285 -10.48 7.15 10.52
CA ASN A 285 -9.82 8.30 9.88
C ASN A 285 -10.23 8.52 8.41
N ARG A 286 -10.85 7.51 7.79
CA ARG A 286 -11.34 7.54 6.40
C ARG A 286 -12.76 6.95 6.29
N PRO A 287 -13.78 7.60 6.86
CA PRO A 287 -15.15 7.07 6.89
C PRO A 287 -15.78 6.90 5.50
N ASP A 288 -15.36 7.69 4.52
CA ASP A 288 -15.85 7.65 3.13
C ASP A 288 -15.10 6.65 2.25
N GLN A 289 -14.12 5.93 2.79
CA GLN A 289 -13.33 4.92 2.10
C GLN A 289 -13.71 3.52 2.56
N ASP A 290 -14.11 2.65 1.64
CA ASP A 290 -14.29 1.22 1.93
C ASP A 290 -12.93 0.51 2.02
N PHE A 291 -12.79 -0.35 3.02
CA PHE A 291 -11.64 -1.22 3.23
C PHE A 291 -12.05 -2.69 3.21
N THR A 292 -11.21 -3.54 2.65
CA THR A 292 -11.39 -4.99 2.68
C THR A 292 -10.35 -5.62 3.61
N VAL A 293 -10.76 -6.44 4.56
CA VAL A 293 -9.84 -7.25 5.35
C VAL A 293 -9.86 -8.66 4.81
N VAL A 294 -8.69 -9.13 4.40
CA VAL A 294 -8.52 -10.48 3.83
C VAL A 294 -8.17 -11.45 4.94
N PHE A 295 -9.04 -12.43 5.17
CA PHE A 295 -8.88 -13.46 6.20
C PHE A 295 -8.51 -14.81 5.58
N SER A 296 -7.79 -15.62 6.34
CA SER A 296 -7.67 -17.06 6.02
C SER A 296 -8.97 -17.81 6.35
N ALA A 297 -9.16 -18.99 5.77
CA ALA A 297 -10.29 -19.87 6.09
C ALA A 297 -10.34 -20.31 7.57
N HIS A 298 -9.25 -20.14 8.32
CA HIS A 298 -9.12 -20.56 9.72
C HIS A 298 -9.43 -19.44 10.72
N ALA A 299 -9.73 -18.22 10.25
CA ALA A 299 -10.12 -17.12 11.13
C ALA A 299 -11.47 -17.40 11.79
N SER A 300 -11.60 -17.12 13.09
CA SER A 300 -12.86 -17.34 13.81
C SER A 300 -13.94 -16.36 13.34
N LYS A 301 -15.20 -16.84 13.31
CA LYS A 301 -16.33 -16.00 12.93
C LYS A 301 -16.52 -14.79 13.86
N ASP A 302 -16.31 -14.98 15.16
CA ASP A 302 -16.43 -13.91 16.16
C ASP A 302 -15.41 -12.80 15.90
N LEU A 303 -14.18 -13.18 15.54
CA LEU A 303 -13.13 -12.22 15.23
C LEU A 303 -13.39 -11.48 13.93
N ILE A 304 -13.85 -12.18 12.88
CA ILE A 304 -14.26 -11.55 11.63
C ILE A 304 -15.36 -10.51 11.91
N THR A 305 -16.41 -10.90 12.69
CA THR A 305 -17.49 -9.98 13.08
C THR A 305 -16.93 -8.75 13.80
N LYS A 306 -16.04 -8.95 14.79
CA LYS A 306 -15.45 -7.86 15.57
C LYS A 306 -14.62 -6.89 14.70
N VAL A 307 -13.87 -7.40 13.74
CA VAL A 307 -13.06 -6.57 12.81
C VAL A 307 -13.96 -5.78 11.87
N THR A 308 -15.11 -6.36 11.45
CA THR A 308 -16.06 -5.74 10.51
C THR A 308 -17.19 -4.95 11.19
N GLU A 309 -17.10 -4.64 12.47
CA GLU A 309 -18.02 -3.72 13.17
C GLU A 309 -17.98 -2.30 12.61
N GLN A 310 -16.86 -1.89 12.01
CA GLN A 310 -16.77 -0.58 11.35
C GLN A 310 -17.56 -0.62 10.03
N PRO A 311 -18.45 0.35 9.77
CA PRO A 311 -19.40 0.30 8.64
C PRO A 311 -18.72 0.30 7.27
N ASN A 312 -17.51 0.79 7.19
CA ASN A 312 -16.68 0.85 5.98
C ASN A 312 -15.61 -0.25 5.90
N VAL A 313 -15.72 -1.31 6.71
CA VAL A 313 -14.81 -2.47 6.68
C VAL A 313 -15.58 -3.72 6.28
N ARG A 314 -15.09 -4.42 5.26
CA ARG A 314 -15.66 -5.67 4.73
C ARG A 314 -14.67 -6.81 4.89
N ALA A 315 -15.18 -8.03 5.06
CA ALA A 315 -14.39 -9.25 5.09
C ALA A 315 -14.37 -9.92 3.73
N GLU A 316 -13.17 -10.39 3.33
CA GLU A 316 -12.99 -11.32 2.22
C GLU A 316 -12.23 -12.55 2.73
N ILE A 317 -12.76 -13.75 2.49
CA ILE A 317 -12.12 -14.99 2.94
C ILE A 317 -11.39 -15.62 1.76
N ILE A 318 -10.07 -15.70 1.89
CA ILE A 318 -9.20 -16.34 0.92
C ILE A 318 -8.71 -17.65 1.51
N PRO A 319 -9.25 -18.80 1.09
CA PRO A 319 -8.91 -20.09 1.67
C PRO A 319 -7.44 -20.43 1.57
N ASN A 320 -6.80 -20.02 0.48
CA ASN A 320 -5.40 -20.33 0.22
C ASN A 320 -4.69 -19.13 -0.43
N ILE A 321 -3.56 -18.71 0.13
CA ILE A 321 -2.71 -17.65 -0.42
C ILE A 321 -2.11 -17.99 -1.79
N MET A 322 -2.23 -19.24 -2.24
CA MET A 322 -1.76 -19.69 -3.56
C MET A 322 -2.85 -19.62 -4.64
N GLU A 323 -4.09 -19.33 -4.29
CA GLU A 323 -5.18 -19.21 -5.26
C GLU A 323 -5.12 -17.90 -6.04
N ASP A 324 -5.50 -17.94 -7.33
CA ASP A 324 -5.59 -16.76 -8.18
C ASP A 324 -6.88 -15.99 -7.87
N PHE A 325 -6.75 -14.68 -7.76
CA PHE A 325 -7.86 -13.77 -7.51
C PHE A 325 -8.45 -13.22 -8.82
N ALA A 326 -9.77 -13.08 -8.83
CA ALA A 326 -10.50 -12.51 -9.95
C ALA A 326 -10.30 -10.98 -10.07
N PHE A 327 -9.86 -10.31 -9.01
CA PHE A 327 -9.61 -8.88 -9.01
C PHE A 327 -8.35 -8.52 -8.22
N ARG A 328 -7.84 -7.32 -8.45
CA ARG A 328 -6.62 -6.83 -7.84
C ARG A 328 -6.88 -5.52 -7.12
N PHE A 329 -6.38 -5.43 -5.86
CA PHE A 329 -6.42 -4.20 -5.08
C PHE A 329 -5.40 -3.17 -5.58
N ASP A 330 -5.68 -1.90 -5.36
CA ASP A 330 -4.68 -0.85 -5.60
C ASP A 330 -3.58 -0.88 -4.55
N LEU A 331 -3.95 -1.18 -3.31
CA LEU A 331 -3.04 -1.26 -2.17
C LEU A 331 -3.41 -2.41 -1.24
N ILE A 332 -2.41 -3.16 -0.79
CA ILE A 332 -2.52 -4.01 0.39
C ILE A 332 -1.62 -3.50 1.51
N VAL A 333 -2.18 -3.41 2.70
CA VAL A 333 -1.46 -3.09 3.94
C VAL A 333 -1.35 -4.37 4.78
N ARG A 334 -0.12 -4.80 5.07
CA ARG A 334 0.16 -5.87 6.02
C ARG A 334 0.63 -5.27 7.34
N PRO A 335 -0.18 -5.30 8.40
CA PRO A 335 0.12 -4.66 9.69
C PRO A 335 1.20 -5.34 10.54
N HIS A 336 1.93 -6.30 9.98
CA HIS A 336 2.98 -7.06 10.65
C HIS A 336 4.04 -7.56 9.67
N GLN A 337 5.12 -8.20 10.19
CA GLN A 337 6.20 -8.74 9.37
C GLN A 337 5.73 -9.82 8.40
N VAL A 338 6.44 -9.95 7.30
CA VAL A 338 6.31 -11.04 6.33
C VAL A 338 7.19 -12.20 6.79
N ASN A 339 6.62 -13.41 6.88
CA ASN A 339 7.28 -14.58 7.44
C ASN A 339 7.65 -15.64 6.39
N SER A 340 7.17 -15.51 5.16
CA SER A 340 7.52 -16.42 4.06
C SER A 340 7.57 -15.72 2.70
N THR A 341 8.29 -16.33 1.75
CA THR A 341 8.33 -15.85 0.36
C THR A 341 6.98 -16.00 -0.34
N GLU A 342 6.17 -16.97 0.07
CA GLU A 342 4.82 -17.21 -0.43
C GLU A 342 3.90 -16.06 -0.06
N GLU A 343 3.95 -15.58 1.18
CA GLU A 343 3.20 -14.40 1.62
C GLU A 343 3.59 -13.14 0.82
N LEU A 344 4.90 -12.91 0.61
CA LEU A 344 5.35 -11.78 -0.19
C LEU A 344 4.86 -11.85 -1.64
N ARG A 345 4.96 -13.04 -2.27
CA ARG A 345 4.46 -13.27 -3.62
C ARG A 345 2.95 -13.07 -3.71
N TRP A 346 2.21 -13.57 -2.72
CA TRP A 346 0.77 -13.38 -2.64
C TRP A 346 0.40 -11.90 -2.58
N MET A 347 1.01 -11.12 -1.68
CA MET A 347 0.76 -9.68 -1.58
C MET A 347 1.01 -8.96 -2.93
N LYS A 348 2.13 -9.30 -3.60
CA LYS A 348 2.48 -8.71 -4.90
C LYS A 348 1.53 -9.13 -6.04
N ARG A 349 0.84 -10.26 -5.92
CA ARG A 349 -0.15 -10.71 -6.91
C ARG A 349 -1.51 -10.04 -6.72
N ILE A 350 -1.97 -9.88 -5.48
CA ILE A 350 -3.31 -9.35 -5.23
C ILE A 350 -3.40 -7.83 -5.18
N ALA A 351 -2.27 -7.13 -5.14
CA ALA A 351 -2.27 -5.67 -5.09
C ALA A 351 -1.19 -5.04 -5.98
N ASN A 352 -1.51 -3.84 -6.48
CA ASN A 352 -0.57 -3.03 -7.27
C ASN A 352 0.54 -2.42 -6.41
N ARG A 353 0.21 -2.07 -5.16
CA ARG A 353 1.10 -1.47 -4.16
C ARG A 353 1.02 -2.23 -2.85
N THR A 354 2.10 -2.20 -2.08
CA THR A 354 2.24 -2.94 -0.84
C THR A 354 2.86 -2.09 0.27
N ILE A 355 2.23 -2.08 1.43
CA ILE A 355 2.78 -1.52 2.67
C ILE A 355 2.93 -2.65 3.69
N VAL A 356 4.05 -2.68 4.41
CA VAL A 356 4.31 -3.62 5.50
C VAL A 356 4.62 -2.83 6.77
N ALA A 357 4.03 -3.23 7.90
CA ALA A 357 4.46 -2.74 9.19
C ALA A 357 5.60 -3.63 9.73
N GLN A 358 6.68 -3.00 10.16
CA GLN A 358 7.81 -3.68 10.80
C GLN A 358 7.75 -3.41 12.30
N LEU A 359 7.56 -4.49 13.08
CA LEU A 359 7.35 -4.38 14.52
C LEU A 359 8.68 -4.30 15.27
N ASP A 360 9.67 -5.13 14.91
CA ASP A 360 10.99 -5.15 15.52
C ASP A 360 12.00 -5.92 14.66
N PHE A 361 13.25 -5.97 15.11
CA PHE A 361 14.34 -6.77 14.54
C PHE A 361 14.94 -7.75 15.55
N ILE A 362 14.21 -8.10 16.62
CA ILE A 362 14.70 -8.99 17.69
C ILE A 362 15.13 -10.33 17.11
N SER A 363 14.24 -10.99 16.36
CA SER A 363 14.55 -12.27 15.72
C SER A 363 15.57 -12.15 14.59
N PHE A 364 15.63 -11.02 13.88
CA PHE A 364 16.62 -10.76 12.85
C PHE A 364 18.04 -10.77 13.39
N SER A 365 18.23 -10.25 14.59
CA SER A 365 19.53 -10.13 15.25
C SER A 365 19.90 -11.34 16.14
N ASN A 366 18.94 -12.22 16.44
CA ASN A 366 19.14 -13.30 17.41
C ASN A 366 18.76 -14.67 16.83
N PRO A 367 19.76 -15.56 16.58
CA PRO A 367 19.51 -16.90 16.00
C PRO A 367 18.75 -17.86 16.93
N THR A 368 18.71 -17.60 18.25
CA THR A 368 18.05 -18.52 19.20
C THR A 368 16.54 -18.62 19.04
N TYR A 369 15.92 -17.74 18.25
CA TYR A 369 14.50 -17.76 17.91
C TYR A 369 14.16 -18.76 16.78
N PHE A 370 15.14 -19.47 16.23
CA PHE A 370 14.98 -20.36 15.09
C PHE A 370 15.48 -21.77 15.41
N GLU A 371 14.96 -22.75 14.66
CA GLU A 371 15.36 -24.13 14.77
C GLU A 371 16.80 -24.38 14.31
N SER A 372 17.30 -23.58 13.36
CA SER A 372 18.63 -23.72 12.80
C SER A 372 19.18 -22.37 12.30
N ASP A 373 20.49 -22.29 12.11
CA ASP A 373 21.16 -21.17 11.45
C ASP A 373 20.62 -20.94 10.02
N HIS A 374 20.32 -22.01 9.28
CA HIS A 374 19.73 -21.91 7.95
C HIS A 374 18.38 -21.21 7.96
N SER A 375 17.48 -21.56 8.87
CA SER A 375 16.17 -20.91 8.99
C SER A 375 16.30 -19.44 9.42
N TRP A 376 17.23 -19.14 10.31
CA TRP A 376 17.55 -17.76 10.70
C TRP A 376 18.10 -16.93 9.54
N LEU A 377 19.09 -17.44 8.80
CA LEU A 377 19.66 -16.76 7.63
C LEU A 377 18.61 -16.56 6.54
N SER A 378 17.78 -17.57 6.27
CA SER A 378 16.67 -17.44 5.31
C SER A 378 15.69 -16.35 5.68
N GLN A 379 15.34 -16.22 6.98
CA GLN A 379 14.46 -15.15 7.45
C GLN A 379 15.12 -13.77 7.31
N ARG A 380 16.42 -13.66 7.55
CA ARG A 380 17.14 -12.40 7.34
C ARG A 380 17.13 -11.96 5.88
N GLU A 381 17.40 -12.89 4.94
CA GLU A 381 17.36 -12.58 3.51
C GLU A 381 15.95 -12.25 3.03
N LEU A 382 14.92 -12.94 3.54
CA LEU A 382 13.53 -12.58 3.30
C LEU A 382 13.22 -11.16 3.79
N THR A 383 13.63 -10.81 5.00
CA THR A 383 13.42 -9.46 5.55
C THR A 383 14.05 -8.39 4.64
N LYS A 384 15.30 -8.60 4.21
CA LYS A 384 15.96 -7.68 3.25
C LYS A 384 15.20 -7.58 1.93
N LEU A 385 14.74 -8.72 1.38
CA LEU A 385 13.98 -8.77 0.14
C LEU A 385 12.64 -8.02 0.28
N VAL A 386 11.93 -8.20 1.38
CA VAL A 386 10.68 -7.47 1.69
C VAL A 386 10.95 -5.97 1.64
N HIS A 387 11.92 -5.51 2.41
CA HIS A 387 12.25 -4.08 2.49
C HIS A 387 12.81 -3.47 1.19
N ALA A 388 13.38 -4.30 0.31
CA ALA A 388 13.84 -3.88 -1.01
C ALA A 388 12.68 -3.77 -2.03
N THR A 389 11.57 -4.49 -1.81
CA THR A 389 10.54 -4.67 -2.84
C THR A 389 9.17 -4.09 -2.50
N VAL A 390 8.85 -3.84 -1.22
CA VAL A 390 7.58 -3.20 -0.84
C VAL A 390 7.60 -1.70 -1.13
N ASP A 391 6.42 -1.13 -1.41
CA ASP A 391 6.27 0.26 -1.81
C ASP A 391 6.31 1.23 -0.62
N GLY A 392 5.94 0.77 0.58
CA GLY A 392 6.01 1.54 1.82
C GLY A 392 6.29 0.69 3.06
N VAL A 393 6.91 1.30 4.08
CA VAL A 393 7.15 0.67 5.39
C VAL A 393 6.63 1.56 6.51
N ALA A 394 5.81 0.96 7.37
CA ALA A 394 5.36 1.56 8.62
C ALA A 394 6.21 0.99 9.78
N TRP A 395 6.94 1.84 10.48
CA TRP A 395 7.77 1.49 11.63
C TRP A 395 6.99 1.77 12.91
N ILE A 396 6.95 0.83 13.85
CA ILE A 396 6.22 1.08 15.11
C ILE A 396 7.03 1.90 16.14
N SER A 397 8.30 2.20 15.84
CA SER A 397 9.17 3.06 16.64
C SER A 397 10.34 3.59 15.80
N GLU A 398 10.94 4.70 16.23
CA GLU A 398 12.21 5.19 15.67
C GLU A 398 13.35 4.21 15.91
N TYR A 399 13.31 3.50 17.04
CA TYR A 399 14.26 2.44 17.35
C TYR A 399 14.21 1.34 16.30
N ALA A 400 13.01 0.82 15.95
CA ALA A 400 12.84 -0.21 14.91
C ALA A 400 13.37 0.27 13.55
N ARG A 401 13.10 1.52 13.17
CA ARG A 401 13.63 2.13 11.95
C ARG A 401 15.15 2.23 11.97
N SER A 402 15.72 2.72 13.07
CA SER A 402 17.17 2.85 13.25
C SER A 402 17.87 1.49 13.28
N ASP A 403 17.22 0.49 13.89
CA ASP A 403 17.74 -0.87 13.97
C ASP A 403 17.80 -1.53 12.56
N ALA A 404 16.82 -1.26 11.69
CA ALA A 404 16.88 -1.66 10.29
C ALA A 404 18.14 -1.13 9.58
N HIS A 405 18.47 0.14 9.79
CA HIS A 405 19.69 0.73 9.22
C HIS A 405 20.95 0.09 9.77
N ARG A 406 21.06 -0.10 11.09
CA ARG A 406 22.20 -0.77 11.73
C ARG A 406 22.43 -2.18 11.22
N ASN A 407 21.35 -2.89 10.87
CA ASN A 407 21.40 -4.26 10.35
C ASN A 407 21.53 -4.35 8.82
N GLY A 408 21.74 -3.22 8.13
CA GLY A 408 21.89 -3.18 6.67
C GLY A 408 20.59 -3.45 5.90
N VAL A 409 19.45 -3.39 6.56
CA VAL A 409 18.12 -3.44 5.94
C VAL A 409 17.78 -2.03 5.50
N ARG A 410 17.91 -1.76 4.21
CA ARG A 410 17.74 -0.43 3.65
C ARG A 410 16.30 -0.17 3.22
N ARG A 411 15.83 1.09 3.43
CA ARG A 411 14.56 1.62 2.88
C ARG A 411 14.75 3.00 2.28
N HIS A 412 13.90 3.30 1.30
CA HIS A 412 13.75 4.65 0.79
C HIS A 412 12.93 5.48 1.80
N ALA A 413 13.47 6.63 2.18
CA ALA A 413 12.85 7.50 3.17
C ALA A 413 11.51 8.11 2.71
N ALA A 414 11.27 8.23 1.41
CA ALA A 414 10.07 8.90 0.87
C ALA A 414 8.76 8.21 1.28
N ASN A 415 8.75 6.87 1.34
CA ASN A 415 7.58 6.07 1.66
C ASN A 415 7.74 5.30 2.98
N ASP A 416 8.50 5.86 3.93
CA ASP A 416 8.62 5.34 5.28
C ASP A 416 7.87 6.26 6.26
N CYS A 417 7.27 5.66 7.30
CA CYS A 417 6.59 6.41 8.36
C CYS A 417 6.72 5.69 9.69
N VAL A 418 7.05 6.41 10.75
CA VAL A 418 6.94 5.90 12.11
C VAL A 418 5.53 6.18 12.60
N ILE A 419 4.78 5.10 12.91
CA ILE A 419 3.36 5.19 13.23
C ILE A 419 3.04 4.98 14.71
N TYR A 420 4.00 4.67 15.55
CA TYR A 420 3.83 4.29 16.96
C TYR A 420 2.52 3.53 17.27
N CYS A 421 2.54 2.62 18.23
CA CYS A 421 1.31 1.97 18.68
C CYS A 421 0.50 2.91 19.57
N GLY A 422 -0.84 2.84 19.47
CA GLY A 422 -1.70 3.48 20.47
C GLY A 422 -1.66 2.76 21.82
N THR A 423 -1.78 3.50 22.89
CA THR A 423 -1.84 2.97 24.27
C THR A 423 -3.26 3.01 24.85
N ASP A 424 -4.21 3.53 24.09
CA ASP A 424 -5.63 3.71 24.41
C ASP A 424 -6.49 2.49 24.00
N SER A 425 -5.94 1.27 24.23
CA SER A 425 -6.65 0.02 23.95
C SER A 425 -7.83 -0.22 24.91
N GLU A 426 -8.79 -1.04 24.48
CA GLU A 426 -10.00 -1.36 25.25
C GLU A 426 -9.75 -2.17 26.54
N ILE A 427 -8.51 -2.62 26.80
CA ILE A 427 -8.21 -3.46 27.96
C ILE A 427 -8.60 -2.81 29.29
N SER A 428 -8.48 -1.49 29.39
CA SER A 428 -8.86 -0.74 30.60
C SER A 428 -10.37 -0.62 30.82
N SER A 429 -11.20 -0.93 29.81
CA SER A 429 -12.65 -0.93 29.90
C SER A 429 -13.25 -2.32 30.19
N LEU A 430 -12.43 -3.37 30.12
CA LEU A 430 -12.89 -4.73 30.38
C LEU A 430 -13.07 -4.97 31.89
N PRO A 431 -14.15 -5.64 32.34
CA PRO A 431 -14.29 -6.04 33.73
C PRO A 431 -13.18 -7.05 34.09
N PRO A 432 -12.32 -6.73 35.07
CA PRO A 432 -11.24 -7.63 35.47
C PRO A 432 -11.77 -8.97 36.00
N LYS A 433 -11.14 -10.07 35.59
CA LYS A 433 -11.51 -11.41 36.03
C LYS A 433 -10.27 -12.13 36.56
N LYS A 434 -10.31 -12.62 37.82
CA LYS A 434 -9.21 -13.38 38.42
C LYS A 434 -8.84 -14.59 37.53
N PRO A 435 -7.54 -14.79 37.19
CA PRO A 435 -7.10 -15.96 36.42
C PRO A 435 -7.45 -17.27 37.11
N VAL A 436 -7.88 -18.24 36.32
CA VAL A 436 -8.21 -19.59 36.82
C VAL A 436 -6.93 -20.27 37.33
N GLY A 437 -6.99 -20.85 38.54
CA GLY A 437 -5.85 -21.56 39.12
C GLY A 437 -4.85 -20.66 39.86
N LEU A 438 -5.07 -19.33 39.91
CA LEU A 438 -4.25 -18.46 40.71
C LEU A 438 -4.58 -18.64 42.20
N PRO A 439 -3.60 -19.03 43.07
CA PRO A 439 -3.83 -19.21 44.50
C PRO A 439 -4.21 -17.90 45.21
N ALA A 440 -4.59 -18.00 46.49
CA ALA A 440 -4.65 -16.80 47.34
C ALA A 440 -3.22 -16.37 47.65
N ILE A 441 -2.94 -15.08 47.48
CA ILE A 441 -1.62 -14.48 47.72
C ILE A 441 -1.81 -13.36 48.72
N ASP A 442 -1.13 -13.48 49.86
CA ASP A 442 -1.24 -12.54 50.98
C ASP A 442 -0.04 -11.54 51.03
N THR A 443 0.83 -11.61 50.05
CA THR A 443 2.01 -10.75 49.92
C THR A 443 1.91 -9.88 48.69
N PRO A 444 2.65 -8.76 48.57
CA PRO A 444 2.67 -7.95 47.37
C PRO A 444 2.96 -8.77 46.13
N ILE A 445 2.23 -8.45 45.05
CA ILE A 445 2.29 -9.17 43.77
C ILE A 445 3.13 -8.38 42.77
N MET A 446 4.20 -9.01 42.28
CA MET A 446 5.01 -8.54 41.18
C MET A 446 4.70 -9.40 39.93
N THR A 447 4.31 -8.78 38.82
CA THR A 447 3.92 -9.53 37.62
C THR A 447 4.81 -9.21 36.40
N VAL A 448 5.28 -10.24 35.71
CA VAL A 448 5.93 -10.15 34.39
C VAL A 448 4.98 -10.70 33.35
N LEU A 449 4.60 -9.85 32.37
CA LEU A 449 3.65 -10.17 31.31
C LEU A 449 4.32 -10.30 29.95
N GLY A 450 3.82 -11.23 29.15
CA GLY A 450 4.25 -11.49 27.76
C GLY A 450 4.81 -12.90 27.56
N VAL A 451 4.96 -13.29 26.29
CA VAL A 451 5.51 -14.58 25.89
C VAL A 451 6.90 -14.79 26.49
N GLY A 452 7.19 -15.99 27.03
CA GLY A 452 8.42 -16.33 27.73
C GLY A 452 9.67 -16.41 26.86
N TYR A 453 9.91 -15.38 26.07
CA TYR A 453 11.13 -15.23 25.28
C TYR A 453 12.30 -14.76 26.14
N ASN A 454 13.52 -15.15 25.78
CA ASN A 454 14.75 -14.76 26.49
C ASN A 454 14.90 -13.25 26.67
N HIS A 455 14.50 -12.44 25.67
CA HIS A 455 14.59 -10.97 25.77
C HIS A 455 13.65 -10.38 26.82
N LYS A 456 12.59 -11.07 27.26
CA LYS A 456 11.72 -10.64 28.37
C LYS A 456 12.40 -10.77 29.73
N ASN A 457 13.53 -11.47 29.76
CA ASN A 457 14.46 -11.57 30.91
C ASN A 457 13.79 -11.97 32.22
N ARG A 458 12.94 -13.01 32.20
CA ARG A 458 12.27 -13.57 33.36
C ARG A 458 13.25 -14.11 34.41
N VAL A 459 14.41 -14.59 33.95
CA VAL A 459 15.54 -14.99 34.82
C VAL A 459 15.98 -13.86 35.75
N PHE A 460 16.06 -12.63 35.24
CA PHE A 460 16.39 -11.48 36.08
C PHE A 460 15.30 -11.19 37.12
N ALA A 461 14.01 -11.36 36.74
CA ALA A 461 12.91 -11.22 37.69
C ALA A 461 13.01 -12.22 38.84
N LEU A 462 13.38 -13.50 38.59
CA LEU A 462 13.62 -14.50 39.60
C LEU A 462 14.78 -14.14 40.53
N ARG A 463 15.88 -13.62 40.02
CA ARG A 463 17.03 -13.16 40.82
C ARG A 463 16.67 -11.98 41.70
N VAL A 464 15.86 -11.04 41.19
CA VAL A 464 15.39 -9.90 42.01
C VAL A 464 14.45 -10.38 43.12
N LEU A 465 13.53 -11.33 42.82
CA LEU A 465 12.68 -11.94 43.83
C LEU A 465 13.51 -12.66 44.91
N GLU A 466 14.52 -13.44 44.52
CA GLU A 466 15.43 -14.11 45.46
C GLU A 466 16.11 -13.11 46.40
N GLU A 467 16.58 -11.98 45.89
CA GLU A 467 17.20 -10.92 46.67
C GLU A 467 16.19 -10.25 47.62
N LEU A 468 14.95 -10.01 47.20
CA LEU A 468 13.88 -9.47 48.06
C LEU A 468 13.57 -10.42 49.22
N LEU A 469 13.43 -11.71 48.97
CA LEU A 469 13.20 -12.72 49.99
C LEU A 469 14.39 -12.81 50.97
N ARG A 470 15.63 -12.72 50.49
CA ARG A 470 16.85 -12.69 51.32
C ARG A 470 16.87 -11.47 52.24
N ARG A 471 16.26 -10.34 51.83
CA ARG A 471 16.12 -9.11 52.65
C ARG A 471 14.91 -9.15 53.58
N ASN A 472 14.17 -10.26 53.65
CA ASN A 472 12.91 -10.41 54.34
C ASN A 472 11.80 -9.45 53.83
N THR A 473 11.82 -9.10 52.56
CA THR A 473 10.76 -8.38 51.89
C THR A 473 9.89 -9.41 51.18
N PRO A 474 8.72 -9.82 51.72
CA PRO A 474 7.89 -10.83 51.11
C PRO A 474 7.27 -10.28 49.81
N CYS A 475 7.36 -11.06 48.76
CA CYS A 475 6.78 -10.73 47.43
C CYS A 475 6.46 -12.01 46.71
N HIS A 476 5.41 -12.01 45.89
CA HIS A 476 5.03 -13.12 45.03
C HIS A 476 5.17 -12.75 43.55
N LEU A 477 5.86 -13.56 42.77
CA LEU A 477 6.09 -13.31 41.34
C LEU A 477 5.12 -14.11 40.48
N ILE A 478 4.36 -13.41 39.65
CA ILE A 478 3.54 -14.05 38.60
C ILE A 478 4.25 -13.90 37.26
N LEU A 479 4.52 -15.02 36.59
CA LEU A 479 5.05 -15.10 35.23
C LEU A 479 3.94 -15.48 34.29
N SER A 480 3.40 -14.53 33.52
CA SER A 480 2.28 -14.75 32.62
C SER A 480 2.68 -14.69 31.14
N GLY A 481 2.21 -15.68 30.38
CA GLY A 481 2.37 -15.79 28.92
C GLY A 481 2.85 -17.14 28.45
N GLN A 482 2.53 -17.46 27.20
CA GLN A 482 2.88 -18.72 26.57
C GLN A 482 4.40 -18.93 26.52
N GLN A 483 4.81 -20.19 26.48
CA GLN A 483 6.20 -20.57 26.31
C GLN A 483 6.48 -20.84 24.82
N PRO A 484 7.42 -20.12 24.21
CA PRO A 484 7.76 -20.33 22.81
C PRO A 484 8.61 -21.61 22.64
N ARG A 485 8.52 -22.22 21.47
CA ARG A 485 9.33 -23.41 21.14
C ARG A 485 10.83 -23.07 21.03
N PHE A 486 11.15 -21.89 20.49
CA PHE A 486 12.53 -21.40 20.33
C PHE A 486 12.67 -20.03 21.01
N GLY A 487 13.87 -19.73 21.51
CA GLY A 487 14.15 -18.49 22.22
C GLY A 487 13.49 -18.40 23.60
N SER A 488 13.13 -19.53 24.19
CA SER A 488 12.49 -19.63 25.50
C SER A 488 13.48 -19.53 26.66
N SER A 489 13.10 -18.83 27.73
CA SER A 489 13.84 -18.76 28.99
C SER A 489 13.49 -19.87 29.99
N VAL A 490 12.56 -20.78 29.65
CA VAL A 490 11.98 -21.75 30.60
C VAL A 490 13.01 -22.67 31.23
N SER A 491 13.99 -23.19 30.47
CA SER A 491 15.01 -24.08 31.03
C SER A 491 15.88 -23.39 32.06
N ASP A 492 16.21 -22.13 31.84
CA ASP A 492 17.02 -21.31 32.76
C ASP A 492 16.19 -20.93 34.00
N GLU A 493 14.91 -20.57 33.81
CA GLU A 493 13.97 -20.34 34.91
C GLU A 493 13.84 -21.57 35.81
N GLN A 494 13.61 -22.76 35.21
CA GLN A 494 13.47 -24.02 35.93
C GLN A 494 14.74 -24.38 36.67
N SER A 495 15.91 -24.20 36.07
CA SER A 495 17.20 -24.47 36.74
C SER A 495 17.39 -23.64 38.01
N ILE A 496 16.94 -22.38 38.03
CA ILE A 496 16.99 -21.52 39.23
C ILE A 496 16.01 -22.03 40.28
N LEU A 497 14.78 -22.37 39.90
CA LEU A 497 13.76 -22.83 40.83
C LEU A 497 14.08 -24.20 41.43
N ASP A 498 14.76 -25.09 40.71
CA ASP A 498 15.16 -26.40 41.20
C ASP A 498 16.25 -26.33 42.27
N LEU A 499 17.07 -25.26 42.24
CA LEU A 499 18.10 -25.00 43.22
C LEU A 499 17.58 -24.29 44.47
N ASN A 500 16.39 -23.67 44.44
CA ASN A 500 15.86 -22.85 45.53
C ASN A 500 14.37 -23.14 45.78
N SER A 501 14.06 -23.99 46.75
CA SER A 501 12.68 -24.37 47.11
C SER A 501 11.86 -23.18 47.67
N VAL A 502 12.49 -22.28 48.43
CA VAL A 502 11.81 -21.09 48.99
C VAL A 502 11.36 -20.19 47.85
N LEU A 503 12.22 -19.98 46.85
CA LEU A 503 11.89 -19.18 45.69
C LEU A 503 10.70 -19.78 44.91
N ARG A 504 10.66 -21.12 44.78
CA ARG A 504 9.60 -21.85 44.08
C ARG A 504 8.22 -21.59 44.69
N ASP A 505 8.10 -21.51 45.99
CA ASP A 505 6.84 -21.28 46.69
C ASP A 505 6.29 -19.85 46.50
N HIS A 506 7.12 -18.94 45.99
CA HIS A 506 6.79 -17.54 45.73
C HIS A 506 6.62 -17.22 44.22
N VAL A 507 6.52 -18.25 43.38
CA VAL A 507 6.35 -18.07 41.91
C VAL A 507 5.12 -18.81 41.38
N THR A 508 4.30 -18.13 40.61
CA THR A 508 3.17 -18.73 39.88
C THR A 508 3.33 -18.53 38.38
N TYR A 509 3.19 -19.61 37.61
CA TYR A 509 3.16 -19.57 36.18
C TYR A 509 1.72 -19.57 35.63
N LEU A 510 1.41 -18.62 34.76
CA LEU A 510 0.16 -18.55 34.03
C LEU A 510 0.45 -18.61 32.52
N PRO A 511 0.35 -19.79 31.88
CA PRO A 511 0.81 -20.00 30.50
C PRO A 511 -0.03 -19.29 29.44
N GLY A 512 -1.24 -18.85 29.78
CA GLY A 512 -2.10 -18.08 28.93
C GLY A 512 -3.24 -17.44 29.73
N VAL A 513 -3.56 -16.21 29.43
CA VAL A 513 -4.64 -15.45 30.09
C VAL A 513 -5.49 -14.76 29.02
N SER A 514 -6.79 -14.68 29.26
CA SER A 514 -7.71 -13.84 28.47
C SER A 514 -7.47 -12.36 28.72
N ASP A 515 -8.01 -11.49 27.89
CA ASP A 515 -7.90 -10.03 28.09
C ASP A 515 -8.50 -9.57 29.42
N ALA A 516 -9.61 -10.16 29.86
CA ALA A 516 -10.21 -9.88 31.18
C ALA A 516 -9.32 -10.34 32.34
N GLU A 517 -8.61 -11.48 32.19
CA GLU A 517 -7.63 -11.96 33.18
C GLU A 517 -6.36 -11.12 33.14
N ARG A 518 -5.94 -10.65 31.97
CA ARG A 518 -4.82 -9.70 31.82
C ARG A 518 -5.14 -8.36 32.49
N ALA A 519 -6.37 -7.86 32.31
CA ALA A 519 -6.85 -6.66 32.99
C ALA A 519 -6.81 -6.84 34.53
N TRP A 520 -7.15 -8.04 35.03
CA TRP A 520 -7.05 -8.37 36.44
C TRP A 520 -5.60 -8.36 36.93
N LEU A 521 -4.68 -8.98 36.20
CA LEU A 521 -3.26 -8.97 36.52
C LEU A 521 -2.69 -7.55 36.58
N TYR A 522 -3.10 -6.67 35.66
CA TYR A 522 -2.71 -5.27 35.73
C TYR A 522 -3.31 -4.55 36.95
N ALA A 523 -4.59 -4.77 37.27
CA ALA A 523 -5.29 -4.04 38.31
C ALA A 523 -4.90 -4.49 39.73
N GLU A 524 -4.59 -5.76 39.92
CA GLU A 524 -4.37 -6.37 41.24
C GLU A 524 -2.89 -6.63 41.55
N SER A 525 -1.99 -6.35 40.60
CA SER A 525 -0.54 -6.38 40.91
C SER A 525 -0.13 -5.08 41.62
N ASP A 526 0.78 -5.20 42.58
CA ASP A 526 1.39 -4.03 43.24
C ASP A 526 2.50 -3.43 42.36
N LEU A 527 3.08 -4.23 41.45
CA LEU A 527 4.12 -3.83 40.52
C LEU A 527 4.09 -4.67 39.24
N ILE A 528 4.08 -4.02 38.08
CA ILE A 528 4.47 -4.66 36.83
C ILE A 528 5.98 -4.53 36.68
N PHE A 529 6.65 -5.69 36.65
CA PHE A 529 8.09 -5.76 36.48
C PHE A 529 8.42 -6.09 35.02
N TYR A 530 9.13 -5.17 34.35
CA TYR A 530 9.34 -5.25 32.88
C TYR A 530 10.84 -5.17 32.55
N PRO A 531 11.62 -6.23 32.87
CA PRO A 531 13.08 -6.24 32.75
C PRO A 531 13.56 -6.58 31.34
N THR A 532 12.75 -6.29 30.32
CA THR A 532 13.01 -6.66 28.93
C THR A 532 14.29 -5.98 28.40
N VAL A 533 15.04 -6.70 27.55
CA VAL A 533 16.26 -6.18 26.91
C VAL A 533 16.00 -5.64 25.50
N SER A 534 14.83 -5.87 24.94
CA SER A 534 14.45 -5.34 23.64
C SER A 534 12.93 -5.37 23.46
N GLU A 535 12.40 -4.32 22.85
CA GLU A 535 10.98 -4.20 22.48
C GLU A 535 10.83 -3.48 21.14
N GLY A 536 9.74 -3.79 20.44
CA GLY A 536 9.35 -3.02 19.26
C GLY A 536 8.72 -1.68 19.59
N PHE A 537 7.86 -1.65 20.62
CA PHE A 537 7.26 -0.44 21.21
C PHE A 537 7.22 -0.51 22.74
N GLY A 538 6.59 -1.56 23.32
CA GLY A 538 6.46 -1.74 24.76
C GLY A 538 5.15 -1.19 25.32
N LEU A 539 4.02 -1.82 25.01
CA LEU A 539 2.68 -1.40 25.48
C LEU A 539 2.45 -1.65 26.99
N VAL A 540 3.07 -2.67 27.55
CA VAL A 540 2.84 -3.14 28.93
C VAL A 540 2.90 -2.04 30.01
N PRO A 541 3.89 -1.13 30.05
CA PRO A 541 3.93 -0.05 31.03
C PRO A 541 2.72 0.90 30.96
N PHE A 542 2.26 1.18 29.78
CA PHE A 542 1.13 2.09 29.55
C PHE A 542 -0.21 1.44 29.89
N GLU A 543 -0.41 0.16 29.51
CA GLU A 543 -1.60 -0.62 29.87
C GLU A 543 -1.74 -0.76 31.40
N ALA A 544 -0.65 -1.08 32.08
CA ALA A 544 -0.60 -1.15 33.55
C ALA A 544 -0.97 0.19 34.19
N ALA A 545 -0.35 1.28 33.73
CA ALA A 545 -0.62 2.60 34.27
C ALA A 545 -2.08 3.03 34.08
N ARG A 546 -2.73 2.68 32.98
CA ARG A 546 -4.16 2.96 32.76
C ARG A 546 -5.05 2.27 33.80
N LEU A 547 -4.67 1.09 34.28
CA LEU A 547 -5.34 0.34 35.35
C LEU A 547 -4.87 0.71 36.75
N GLY A 548 -3.91 1.62 36.88
CA GLY A 548 -3.47 2.18 38.18
C GLY A 548 -2.22 1.56 38.76
N THR A 549 -1.55 0.66 38.06
CA THR A 549 -0.41 -0.11 38.55
C THR A 549 0.92 0.48 38.07
N PRO A 550 1.89 0.71 38.96
CA PRO A 550 3.20 1.19 38.60
C PRO A 550 3.99 0.11 37.83
N THR A 551 4.88 0.56 36.94
CA THR A 551 5.79 -0.33 36.22
C THR A 551 7.24 0.06 36.48
N LEU A 552 8.09 -0.94 36.81
CA LEU A 552 9.54 -0.80 36.81
C LEU A 552 10.09 -1.46 35.54
N SER A 553 10.67 -0.67 34.65
CA SER A 553 11.12 -1.09 33.33
C SER A 553 12.58 -0.72 33.08
N THR A 554 13.20 -1.36 32.09
CA THR A 554 14.45 -0.89 31.47
C THR A 554 14.19 0.30 30.56
N ARG A 555 15.27 0.93 30.08
CA ARG A 555 15.26 1.90 28.96
C ARG A 555 15.94 1.31 27.71
N MET A 556 15.81 0.02 27.47
CA MET A 556 16.43 -0.62 26.32
C MET A 556 15.50 -0.64 25.10
N GLY A 557 16.11 -0.53 23.92
CA GLY A 557 15.34 -0.56 22.67
C GLY A 557 14.43 0.66 22.51
N SER A 558 13.19 0.42 22.07
CA SER A 558 12.18 1.46 21.92
C SER A 558 11.74 2.10 23.25
N LEU A 559 11.97 1.43 24.38
CA LEU A 559 11.58 1.94 25.70
C LEU A 559 12.30 3.25 26.08
N ASP A 560 13.50 3.50 25.53
CA ASP A 560 14.21 4.76 25.75
C ASP A 560 13.50 5.95 25.12
N GLU A 561 12.86 5.76 23.97
CA GLU A 561 12.13 6.83 23.27
C GLU A 561 10.69 7.02 23.76
N VAL A 562 10.04 5.94 24.24
CA VAL A 562 8.60 6.01 24.56
C VAL A 562 8.33 6.28 26.04
N LEU A 563 9.19 5.86 26.97
CA LEU A 563 8.98 6.06 28.40
C LEU A 563 9.31 7.51 28.85
N PRO A 564 8.61 8.03 29.86
CA PRO A 564 8.96 9.33 30.46
C PRO A 564 10.31 9.27 31.17
N SER A 565 11.07 10.37 31.16
CA SER A 565 12.40 10.43 31.76
C SER A 565 12.40 10.49 33.30
N GLY A 566 11.27 10.84 33.92
CA GLY A 566 11.14 11.13 35.34
C GLY A 566 10.87 9.92 36.23
N ILE A 567 10.72 8.71 35.67
CA ILE A 567 10.43 7.49 36.44
C ILE A 567 11.71 6.66 36.69
N PRO A 568 11.77 5.87 37.80
CA PRO A 568 12.85 4.94 38.03
C PRO A 568 12.92 3.86 36.97
N THR A 569 14.13 3.38 36.69
CA THR A 569 14.41 2.36 35.69
C THR A 569 15.35 1.28 36.19
N ILE A 570 15.35 0.12 35.55
CA ILE A 570 16.31 -0.95 35.79
C ILE A 570 17.60 -0.58 35.03
N ASP A 571 18.65 -0.27 35.81
CA ASP A 571 19.94 0.07 35.22
C ASP A 571 20.93 -1.09 35.36
N ALA A 572 21.71 -1.34 34.31
CA ALA A 572 22.79 -2.34 34.27
C ALA A 572 22.40 -3.75 34.75
N PHE A 573 21.11 -4.06 34.91
CA PHE A 573 20.61 -5.31 35.47
C PHE A 573 21.26 -5.67 36.84
N ASP A 574 21.54 -4.65 37.67
CA ASP A 574 22.06 -4.83 39.00
C ASP A 574 20.95 -5.28 39.96
N VAL A 575 21.06 -6.52 40.47
CA VAL A 575 20.02 -7.13 41.29
C VAL A 575 19.82 -6.38 42.60
N PRO A 576 20.87 -6.07 43.41
CA PRO A 576 20.72 -5.33 44.69
C PRO A 576 20.06 -3.96 44.53
N THR A 577 20.50 -3.18 43.53
CA THR A 577 19.93 -1.84 43.25
C THR A 577 18.49 -1.95 42.82
N THR A 578 18.18 -2.90 41.90
CA THR A 578 16.81 -3.12 41.41
C THR A 578 15.88 -3.55 42.54
N ALA A 579 16.33 -4.45 43.45
CA ALA A 579 15.56 -4.85 44.64
C ALA A 579 15.23 -3.64 45.54
N THR A 580 16.20 -2.74 45.74
CA THR A 580 15.96 -1.50 46.51
C THR A 580 14.91 -0.60 45.86
N ILE A 581 14.92 -0.49 44.54
CA ILE A 581 13.89 0.28 43.82
C ILE A 581 12.51 -0.40 43.97
N VAL A 582 12.44 -1.73 43.88
CA VAL A 582 11.19 -2.50 44.08
C VAL A 582 10.66 -2.26 45.51
N GLU A 583 11.50 -2.39 46.54
CA GLU A 583 11.13 -2.12 47.95
C GLU A 583 10.52 -0.72 48.10
N ARG A 584 11.13 0.27 47.49
CA ARG A 584 10.62 1.65 47.55
C ARG A 584 9.28 1.80 46.80
N ILE A 585 9.11 1.21 45.66
CA ILE A 585 7.83 1.26 44.93
C ILE A 585 6.72 0.61 45.74
N LEU A 586 7.00 -0.52 46.42
CA LEU A 586 6.02 -1.24 47.22
C LEU A 586 5.69 -0.52 48.55
N SER A 587 6.65 0.25 49.13
CA SER A 587 6.48 0.91 50.45
C SER A 587 6.16 2.40 50.37
N GLU A 588 6.43 3.08 49.23
CA GLU A 588 6.23 4.53 49.06
C GLU A 588 5.07 4.81 48.09
N PRO A 589 3.81 5.00 48.56
CA PRO A 589 2.67 5.24 47.69
C PRO A 589 2.79 6.46 46.75
N GLU A 590 3.54 7.47 47.20
CA GLU A 590 3.80 8.67 46.39
C GLU A 590 4.66 8.34 45.16
N MET A 591 5.65 7.46 45.31
CA MET A 591 6.50 7.00 44.22
C MET A 591 5.69 6.20 43.18
N SER A 592 4.86 5.27 43.64
CA SER A 592 3.96 4.48 42.83
C SER A 592 2.98 5.36 42.05
N SER A 593 2.34 6.31 42.74
CA SER A 593 1.40 7.26 42.15
C SER A 593 2.08 8.17 41.12
N LYS A 594 3.33 8.58 41.36
CA LYS A 594 4.13 9.37 40.41
C LYS A 594 4.41 8.57 39.13
N ILE A 595 4.85 7.31 39.25
CA ILE A 595 5.13 6.44 38.10
C ILE A 595 3.87 6.28 37.22
N VAL A 596 2.75 5.97 37.86
CA VAL A 596 1.45 5.79 37.15
C VAL A 596 1.06 7.08 36.43
N ARG A 597 1.13 8.23 37.08
CA ARG A 597 0.78 9.51 36.48
C ARG A 597 1.65 9.84 35.27
N GLU A 598 2.97 9.76 35.39
CA GLU A 598 3.90 10.07 34.30
C GLU A 598 3.74 9.13 33.10
N LEU A 599 3.50 7.84 33.37
CA LEU A 599 3.22 6.87 32.30
C LEU A 599 1.88 7.15 31.59
N ARG A 600 0.82 7.55 32.32
CA ARG A 600 -0.47 7.96 31.73
C ARG A 600 -0.31 9.20 30.86
N GLU A 601 0.29 10.26 31.40
CA GLU A 601 0.54 11.50 30.69
C GLU A 601 1.35 11.26 29.40
N ARG A 602 2.39 10.44 29.49
CA ARG A 602 3.20 10.06 28.33
C ARG A 602 2.42 9.19 27.33
N GLY A 603 1.62 8.25 27.84
CA GLY A 603 0.77 7.37 27.03
C GLY A 603 -0.27 8.14 26.22
N ASP A 604 -0.81 9.24 26.74
CA ASP A 604 -1.81 10.05 26.06
C ASP A 604 -1.29 10.72 24.75
N HIS A 605 0.03 10.74 24.55
CA HIS A 605 0.63 11.14 23.28
C HIS A 605 0.59 10.04 22.20
N PHE A 606 0.34 8.80 22.57
CA PHE A 606 0.30 7.63 21.72
C PHE A 606 -1.13 7.08 21.63
N THR A 607 -1.90 7.56 20.66
CA THR A 607 -3.29 7.13 20.46
C THR A 607 -3.42 6.36 19.15
N TRP A 608 -4.34 5.40 19.11
CA TRP A 608 -4.64 4.67 17.88
C TRP A 608 -5.17 5.59 16.78
N ASP A 609 -5.89 6.65 17.13
CA ASP A 609 -6.35 7.64 16.15
C ASP A 609 -5.17 8.32 15.44
N ARG A 610 -4.14 8.74 16.19
CA ARG A 610 -2.90 9.28 15.61
C ARG A 610 -2.16 8.25 14.76
N THR A 611 -2.08 7.00 15.23
CA THR A 611 -1.49 5.88 14.48
C THR A 611 -2.20 5.69 13.14
N GLY A 612 -3.54 5.67 13.16
CA GLY A 612 -4.39 5.59 11.97
C GLY A 612 -4.17 6.74 11.00
N SER A 613 -4.13 7.98 11.51
CA SER A 613 -3.87 9.17 10.69
C SER A 613 -2.51 9.13 9.99
N LEU A 614 -1.45 8.70 10.69
CA LEU A 614 -0.11 8.55 10.11
C LEU A 614 -0.07 7.44 9.05
N MET A 615 -0.76 6.32 9.28
CA MET A 615 -0.90 5.23 8.31
C MET A 615 -1.66 5.70 7.06
N VAL A 616 -2.75 6.45 7.22
CA VAL A 616 -3.49 7.06 6.11
C VAL A 616 -2.57 7.95 5.27
N GLY A 617 -1.76 8.81 5.91
CA GLY A 617 -0.79 9.63 5.21
C GLY A 617 0.27 8.83 4.45
N LEU A 618 0.70 7.67 4.98
CA LEU A 618 1.60 6.75 4.27
C LEU A 618 0.90 6.08 3.08
N MET A 619 -0.35 5.62 3.26
CA MET A 619 -1.15 5.03 2.19
C MET A 619 -1.33 6.00 1.02
N ASP A 620 -1.63 7.27 1.30
CA ASP A 620 -1.77 8.31 0.28
C ASP A 620 -0.48 8.50 -0.52
N ARG A 621 0.67 8.58 0.14
CA ARG A 621 1.97 8.71 -0.55
C ARG A 621 2.32 7.50 -1.41
N VAL A 622 1.94 6.30 -0.99
CA VAL A 622 2.22 5.06 -1.75
C VAL A 622 1.27 4.91 -2.94
N LEU A 623 0.06 5.42 -2.85
CA LEU A 623 -0.93 5.39 -3.93
C LEU A 623 -0.63 6.43 -5.00
N LEU A 624 -0.06 7.57 -4.63
CA LEU A 624 0.41 8.61 -5.58
C LEU A 624 1.73 8.23 -6.26
#